data_5d1d051d5c098ff4e6e194fc319eb630
#
_entry.id   5d1d051d5c098ff4e6e194fc319eb630
#
_cell.length_a   1.000
_cell.length_b   1.000
_cell.length_c   1.000
_cell.angle_alpha   90.00
_cell.angle_beta   90.00
_cell.angle_gamma   90.00
#
_symmetry.space_group_name_H-M   'P 1'
#
loop_
_entity.id
_entity.type
_entity.pdbx_description
1 polymer ?
#
loop_
_entity_poly.entity_id
_entity_poly.type
_entity_poly.pdbx_seq_one_letter_code
_entity_poly.pdbx_strand_id
1 'polypeptide(L)'
;VGVNYFLFHFVVGGFSPSRGYLNYVPAVFSADGENPTLLASMAAVGLAALANSTQQPELAQRAHTKYWEAIDKVNAALSSSVESIKDSTLMSVISLGLFEQVSNFETWFRYVKGTVALVVSRGKSQFSSPAAILMFNQVRADMCAACVHQLEPFPRDMLELQDEADKQADSSSCSWRLGVLATRTVNLLADVWTVKIKDVPALAHFMEETAVLQRGFQEVLGNFRTQEPYTTIADYSGHPDLVYNSRYDLYRTTWAIRLWNNARVLQIIVCEIEFYLLSKALSAGFPPSREKQLAATLEETCQILKMLGEDILATVPQSLGAVLSPIEPHTSLSSDPSANTSASGGHLLLWCLYTVGKSPVTRGHTRKWVMKRLGDIGQKAGLPMALQFVKDIDEIDKAANILQSSDVS
;
A
#
# COMPACT_ATOMS: atom_id res chain seq x y z
N VAL A 1 -25.61 6.08 -8.40
CA VAL A 1 -24.53 7.05 -8.17
C VAL A 1 -23.35 6.34 -7.52
N GLY A 2 -23.48 5.73 -6.32
CA GLY A 2 -22.37 5.14 -5.57
C GLY A 2 -21.61 4.05 -6.36
N VAL A 3 -22.32 3.10 -6.97
CA VAL A 3 -21.70 2.05 -7.80
C VAL A 3 -20.89 2.67 -8.96
N ASN A 4 -21.46 3.65 -9.68
CA ASN A 4 -20.75 4.28 -10.79
C ASN A 4 -19.52 5.05 -10.32
N TYR A 5 -19.60 5.72 -9.15
CA TYR A 5 -18.46 6.40 -8.54
C TYR A 5 -17.36 5.39 -8.16
N PHE A 6 -17.74 4.25 -7.57
CA PHE A 6 -16.81 3.16 -7.26
C PHE A 6 -16.11 2.64 -8.52
N LEU A 7 -16.88 2.29 -9.57
CA LEU A 7 -16.33 1.76 -10.82
C LEU A 7 -15.36 2.74 -11.48
N PHE A 8 -15.68 4.03 -11.47
CA PHE A 8 -14.81 5.05 -12.08
C PHE A 8 -13.52 5.30 -11.29
N HIS A 9 -13.61 5.35 -9.95
CA HIS A 9 -12.48 5.76 -9.11
C HIS A 9 -11.62 4.61 -8.60
N PHE A 10 -12.18 3.40 -8.44
CA PHE A 10 -11.47 2.30 -7.79
C PHE A 10 -11.11 1.15 -8.74
N VAL A 11 -11.76 1.00 -9.89
CA VAL A 11 -11.62 -0.15 -10.79
C VAL A 11 -10.69 0.12 -11.96
N VAL A 12 -9.80 -0.85 -12.27
CA VAL A 12 -8.94 -0.82 -13.45
C VAL A 12 -9.71 -1.35 -14.66
N GLY A 13 -9.60 -0.69 -15.83
CA GLY A 13 -10.15 -1.20 -17.09
C GLY A 13 -11.67 -1.18 -17.21
N GLY A 14 -12.38 -0.62 -16.22
CA GLY A 14 -13.77 -0.22 -16.38
C GLY A 14 -13.88 0.90 -17.40
N PHE A 15 -15.02 1.41 -17.71
CA PHE A 15 -15.24 2.49 -18.69
C PHE A 15 -14.12 3.54 -18.66
N SER A 16 -13.41 3.66 -19.78
CA SER A 16 -12.22 4.51 -19.98
C SER A 16 -12.38 5.97 -19.55
N PRO A 17 -11.36 6.63 -19.00
CA PRO A 17 -10.13 6.14 -18.38
C PRO A 17 -10.29 5.98 -16.86
N SER A 18 -10.30 4.74 -16.38
CA SER A 18 -10.48 4.51 -14.94
C SER A 18 -9.24 4.94 -14.15
N ARG A 19 -9.46 5.71 -13.09
CA ARG A 19 -8.42 6.13 -12.13
C ARG A 19 -8.13 5.08 -11.06
N GLY A 20 -8.69 3.86 -11.22
CA GLY A 20 -8.70 2.84 -10.21
C GLY A 20 -7.50 1.90 -10.20
N TYR A 21 -7.47 1.02 -9.22
CA TYR A 21 -6.40 0.04 -9.00
C TYR A 21 -6.92 -1.38 -8.68
N LEU A 22 -8.23 -1.58 -8.59
CA LEU A 22 -8.85 -2.89 -8.34
C LEU A 22 -9.02 -3.62 -9.67
N ASN A 23 -8.11 -4.56 -9.94
CA ASN A 23 -8.02 -5.24 -11.23
C ASN A 23 -8.87 -6.52 -11.34
N TYR A 24 -9.40 -7.02 -10.22
CA TYR A 24 -10.24 -8.22 -10.17
C TYR A 24 -11.72 -7.96 -10.46
N VAL A 25 -12.19 -6.73 -10.31
CA VAL A 25 -13.61 -6.38 -10.40
C VAL A 25 -14.25 -6.77 -11.74
N PRO A 26 -13.64 -6.50 -12.92
CA PRO A 26 -14.22 -6.90 -14.19
C PRO A 26 -14.38 -8.43 -14.31
N ALA A 27 -13.42 -9.20 -13.78
CA ALA A 27 -13.47 -10.66 -13.81
C ALA A 27 -14.60 -11.23 -12.94
N VAL A 28 -14.83 -10.65 -11.74
CA VAL A 28 -15.94 -11.02 -10.86
C VAL A 28 -17.29 -10.74 -11.51
N PHE A 29 -17.46 -9.55 -12.14
CA PHE A 29 -18.69 -9.23 -12.86
C PHE A 29 -18.94 -10.15 -14.06
N SER A 30 -17.89 -10.56 -14.74
CA SER A 30 -18.00 -11.50 -15.86
C SER A 30 -18.43 -12.90 -15.40
N ALA A 31 -18.01 -13.33 -14.20
CA ALA A 31 -18.29 -14.65 -13.68
C ALA A 31 -19.67 -14.75 -12.98
N ASP A 32 -19.96 -13.80 -12.07
CA ASP A 32 -21.13 -13.87 -11.18
C ASP A 32 -22.27 -12.91 -11.59
N GLY A 33 -22.00 -12.02 -12.56
CA GLY A 33 -22.96 -11.00 -12.99
C GLY A 33 -23.25 -9.94 -11.91
N GLU A 34 -24.43 -9.30 -12.04
CA GLU A 34 -24.92 -8.34 -11.05
C GLU A 34 -25.45 -9.05 -9.81
N ASN A 35 -24.65 -9.04 -8.74
CA ASN A 35 -25.04 -9.60 -7.45
C ASN A 35 -25.50 -8.49 -6.49
N PRO A 36 -26.69 -8.61 -5.85
CA PRO A 36 -27.20 -7.57 -4.95
C PRO A 36 -26.31 -7.26 -3.74
N THR A 37 -25.58 -8.25 -3.22
CA THR A 37 -24.62 -8.09 -2.12
C THR A 37 -23.44 -7.26 -2.58
N LEU A 38 -22.89 -7.60 -3.74
CA LEU A 38 -21.78 -6.88 -4.36
C LEU A 38 -22.15 -5.42 -4.69
N LEU A 39 -23.30 -5.19 -5.30
CA LEU A 39 -23.77 -3.85 -5.64
C LEU A 39 -23.98 -2.97 -4.38
N ALA A 40 -24.49 -3.54 -3.28
CA ALA A 40 -24.66 -2.83 -2.03
C ALA A 40 -23.29 -2.42 -1.42
N SER A 41 -22.31 -3.33 -1.40
CA SER A 41 -20.95 -3.07 -0.89
C SER A 41 -20.24 -2.00 -1.73
N MET A 42 -20.29 -2.08 -3.05
CA MET A 42 -19.72 -1.08 -3.95
C MET A 42 -20.40 0.29 -3.80
N ALA A 43 -21.74 0.29 -3.63
CA ALA A 43 -22.49 1.53 -3.43
C ALA A 43 -22.09 2.22 -2.13
N ALA A 44 -21.88 1.46 -1.05
CA ALA A 44 -21.42 1.99 0.23
C ALA A 44 -20.05 2.69 0.09
N VAL A 45 -19.05 2.02 -0.49
CA VAL A 45 -17.71 2.59 -0.70
C VAL A 45 -17.76 3.81 -1.61
N GLY A 46 -18.45 3.72 -2.74
CA GLY A 46 -18.54 4.83 -3.69
C GLY A 46 -19.27 6.05 -3.13
N LEU A 47 -20.31 5.85 -2.30
CA LEU A 47 -20.98 6.97 -1.61
C LEU A 47 -20.10 7.58 -0.52
N ALA A 48 -19.35 6.75 0.25
CA ALA A 48 -18.43 7.25 1.27
C ALA A 48 -17.33 8.11 0.64
N ALA A 49 -16.70 7.60 -0.43
CA ALA A 49 -15.66 8.34 -1.13
C ALA A 49 -16.20 9.63 -1.78
N LEU A 50 -17.41 9.60 -2.35
CA LEU A 50 -18.08 10.80 -2.88
C LEU A 50 -18.40 11.80 -1.77
N ALA A 51 -18.94 11.33 -0.64
CA ALA A 51 -19.23 12.18 0.52
C ALA A 51 -17.98 12.89 1.05
N ASN A 52 -16.88 12.13 1.16
CA ASN A 52 -15.60 12.67 1.62
C ASN A 52 -15.05 13.72 0.64
N SER A 53 -15.08 13.43 -0.68
CA SER A 53 -14.55 14.37 -1.70
C SER A 53 -15.40 15.64 -1.86
N THR A 54 -16.72 15.55 -1.60
CA THR A 54 -17.64 16.68 -1.74
C THR A 54 -18.02 17.34 -0.41
N GLN A 55 -17.53 16.79 0.72
CA GLN A 55 -17.83 17.25 2.09
C GLN A 55 -19.34 17.32 2.37
N GLN A 56 -20.12 16.35 1.85
CA GLN A 56 -21.59 16.33 1.97
C GLN A 56 -22.05 15.32 3.05
N PRO A 57 -22.50 15.78 4.24
CA PRO A 57 -22.93 14.90 5.34
C PRO A 57 -24.10 13.97 4.98
N GLU A 58 -25.02 14.43 4.11
CA GLU A 58 -26.15 13.61 3.66
C GLU A 58 -25.71 12.38 2.85
N LEU A 59 -24.67 12.52 2.02
CA LEU A 59 -24.09 11.39 1.29
C LEU A 59 -23.37 10.44 2.25
N ALA A 60 -22.71 10.94 3.29
CA ALA A 60 -22.10 10.12 4.32
C ALA A 60 -23.16 9.27 5.05
N GLN A 61 -24.30 9.85 5.41
CA GLN A 61 -25.39 9.11 6.03
C GLN A 61 -25.95 8.02 5.10
N ARG A 62 -26.12 8.32 3.81
CA ARG A 62 -26.54 7.33 2.81
C ARG A 62 -25.49 6.22 2.62
N ALA A 63 -24.21 6.56 2.67
CA ALA A 63 -23.11 5.58 2.61
C ALA A 63 -23.20 4.59 3.79
N HIS A 64 -23.40 5.07 5.02
CA HIS A 64 -23.62 4.24 6.20
C HIS A 64 -24.86 3.36 6.08
N THR A 65 -25.97 3.88 5.56
CA THR A 65 -27.18 3.07 5.31
C THR A 65 -26.87 1.91 4.34
N LYS A 66 -26.16 2.20 3.25
CA LYS A 66 -25.75 1.17 2.28
C LYS A 66 -24.74 0.19 2.85
N TYR A 67 -23.87 0.64 3.75
CA TYR A 67 -22.93 -0.21 4.46
C TYR A 67 -23.63 -1.23 5.34
N TRP A 68 -24.62 -0.83 6.15
CA TRP A 68 -25.39 -1.76 6.96
C TRP A 68 -26.22 -2.74 6.10
N GLU A 69 -26.85 -2.26 5.02
CA GLU A 69 -27.52 -3.13 4.05
C GLU A 69 -26.55 -4.19 3.47
N ALA A 70 -25.31 -3.78 3.15
CA ALA A 70 -24.30 -4.68 2.62
C ALA A 70 -23.83 -5.70 3.66
N ILE A 71 -23.67 -5.29 4.94
CA ILE A 71 -23.34 -6.22 6.04
C ILE A 71 -24.41 -7.30 6.18
N ASP A 72 -25.68 -6.93 6.21
CA ASP A 72 -26.79 -7.90 6.34
C ASP A 72 -26.78 -8.92 5.19
N LYS A 73 -26.58 -8.43 3.96
CA LYS A 73 -26.49 -9.29 2.76
C LYS A 73 -25.24 -10.18 2.78
N VAL A 74 -24.09 -9.67 3.20
CA VAL A 74 -22.86 -10.46 3.34
C VAL A 74 -23.03 -11.53 4.40
N ASN A 75 -23.61 -11.22 5.55
CA ASN A 75 -23.87 -12.20 6.60
C ASN A 75 -24.82 -13.32 6.12
N ALA A 76 -25.86 -12.97 5.36
CA ALA A 76 -26.74 -13.94 4.75
C ALA A 76 -26.00 -14.83 3.72
N ALA A 77 -25.15 -14.24 2.88
CA ALA A 77 -24.34 -14.96 1.90
C ALA A 77 -23.32 -15.90 2.59
N LEU A 78 -22.66 -15.45 3.64
CA LEU A 78 -21.71 -16.27 4.41
C LEU A 78 -22.38 -17.44 5.14
N SER A 79 -23.66 -17.31 5.48
CA SER A 79 -24.47 -18.38 6.10
C SER A 79 -24.94 -19.44 5.09
N SER A 80 -24.80 -19.19 3.79
CA SER A 80 -25.15 -20.12 2.72
C SER A 80 -23.91 -20.87 2.22
N SER A 81 -23.96 -22.20 2.20
CA SER A 81 -22.87 -23.03 1.66
C SER A 81 -22.59 -22.81 0.17
N VAL A 82 -23.54 -22.27 -0.59
CA VAL A 82 -23.41 -21.97 -2.02
C VAL A 82 -22.89 -20.55 -2.23
N GLU A 83 -23.45 -19.57 -1.52
CA GLU A 83 -23.07 -18.16 -1.71
C GLU A 83 -21.72 -17.82 -1.07
N SER A 84 -21.36 -18.47 0.04
CA SER A 84 -20.11 -18.21 0.77
C SER A 84 -18.84 -18.45 -0.08
N ILE A 85 -18.90 -19.36 -1.04
CA ILE A 85 -17.77 -19.70 -1.90
C ILE A 85 -17.69 -18.86 -3.18
N LYS A 86 -18.68 -17.99 -3.48
CA LYS A 86 -18.68 -17.16 -4.68
C LYS A 86 -17.65 -16.04 -4.62
N ASP A 87 -17.11 -15.67 -5.78
CA ASP A 87 -16.19 -14.56 -5.92
C ASP A 87 -16.83 -13.21 -5.58
N SER A 88 -18.12 -13.03 -5.91
CA SER A 88 -18.91 -11.85 -5.55
C SER A 88 -19.04 -11.67 -4.03
N THR A 89 -19.13 -12.75 -3.26
CA THR A 89 -19.15 -12.68 -1.79
C THR A 89 -17.80 -12.24 -1.23
N LEU A 90 -16.69 -12.84 -1.69
CA LEU A 90 -15.35 -12.41 -1.29
C LEU A 90 -15.10 -10.95 -1.67
N MET A 91 -15.43 -10.54 -2.89
CA MET A 91 -15.29 -9.15 -3.33
C MET A 91 -16.13 -8.19 -2.46
N SER A 92 -17.33 -8.60 -2.02
CA SER A 92 -18.17 -7.81 -1.14
C SER A 92 -17.50 -7.57 0.22
N VAL A 93 -16.88 -8.61 0.80
CA VAL A 93 -16.12 -8.50 2.06
C VAL A 93 -14.91 -7.60 1.90
N ILE A 94 -14.13 -7.73 0.80
CA ILE A 94 -13.01 -6.84 0.50
C ILE A 94 -13.49 -5.39 0.37
N SER A 95 -14.62 -5.16 -0.31
CA SER A 95 -15.20 -3.81 -0.46
C SER A 95 -15.63 -3.22 0.88
N LEU A 96 -16.20 -4.01 1.80
CA LEU A 96 -16.52 -3.54 3.15
C LEU A 96 -15.24 -3.19 3.94
N GLY A 97 -14.18 -3.95 3.78
CA GLY A 97 -12.86 -3.60 4.33
C GLY A 97 -12.34 -2.25 3.80
N LEU A 98 -12.52 -1.99 2.50
CA LEU A 98 -12.17 -0.71 1.90
C LEU A 98 -13.03 0.44 2.46
N PHE A 99 -14.33 0.20 2.72
CA PHE A 99 -15.17 1.19 3.39
C PHE A 99 -14.63 1.57 4.77
N GLU A 100 -14.21 0.59 5.59
CA GLU A 100 -13.61 0.85 6.89
C GLU A 100 -12.27 1.58 6.79
N GLN A 101 -11.45 1.25 5.81
CA GLN A 101 -10.17 1.91 5.59
C GLN A 101 -10.34 3.42 5.32
N VAL A 102 -11.43 3.83 4.65
CA VAL A 102 -11.76 5.24 4.43
C VAL A 102 -12.54 5.87 5.59
N SER A 103 -13.02 5.10 6.56
CA SER A 103 -13.89 5.54 7.65
C SER A 103 -13.28 5.34 9.04
N ASN A 104 -12.76 4.14 9.34
CA ASN A 104 -12.20 3.77 10.65
C ASN A 104 -11.09 2.73 10.52
N PHE A 105 -9.85 3.18 10.69
CA PHE A 105 -8.67 2.35 10.49
C PHE A 105 -8.53 1.16 11.46
N GLU A 106 -8.88 1.30 12.74
CA GLU A 106 -8.80 0.19 13.71
C GLU A 106 -9.74 -0.96 13.33
N THR A 107 -10.90 -0.63 12.78
CA THR A 107 -11.86 -1.60 12.30
C THR A 107 -11.35 -2.32 11.05
N TRP A 108 -10.58 -1.63 10.20
CA TRP A 108 -9.98 -2.23 9.01
C TRP A 108 -9.14 -3.47 9.30
N PHE A 109 -8.33 -3.49 10.35
CA PHE A 109 -7.55 -4.68 10.73
C PHE A 109 -8.44 -5.91 11.00
N ARG A 110 -9.59 -5.71 11.63
CA ARG A 110 -10.56 -6.81 11.87
C ARG A 110 -11.13 -7.34 10.56
N TYR A 111 -11.41 -6.44 9.59
CA TYR A 111 -11.86 -6.85 8.26
C TYR A 111 -10.78 -7.61 7.50
N VAL A 112 -9.53 -7.19 7.54
CA VAL A 112 -8.42 -7.93 6.93
C VAL A 112 -8.33 -9.34 7.49
N LYS A 113 -8.35 -9.51 8.82
CA LYS A 113 -8.31 -10.84 9.45
C LYS A 113 -9.56 -11.68 9.09
N GLY A 114 -10.75 -11.07 9.02
CA GLY A 114 -11.97 -11.74 8.58
C GLY A 114 -11.93 -12.16 7.11
N THR A 115 -11.40 -11.31 6.24
CA THR A 115 -11.23 -11.62 4.81
C THR A 115 -10.23 -12.76 4.61
N VAL A 116 -9.14 -12.78 5.37
CA VAL A 116 -8.16 -13.88 5.39
C VAL A 116 -8.83 -15.18 5.81
N ALA A 117 -9.63 -15.17 6.90
CA ALA A 117 -10.37 -16.36 7.34
C ALA A 117 -11.33 -16.89 6.25
N LEU A 118 -12.00 -16.00 5.51
CA LEU A 118 -12.84 -16.39 4.38
C LEU A 118 -12.02 -17.01 3.25
N VAL A 119 -10.90 -16.42 2.86
CA VAL A 119 -9.99 -16.96 1.83
C VAL A 119 -9.49 -18.34 2.22
N VAL A 120 -9.07 -18.51 3.48
CA VAL A 120 -8.61 -19.81 4.01
C VAL A 120 -9.73 -20.83 3.99
N SER A 121 -10.95 -20.47 4.39
CA SER A 121 -12.11 -21.39 4.41
C SER A 121 -12.55 -21.82 3.01
N ARG A 122 -12.38 -21.00 1.98
CA ARG A 122 -12.63 -21.37 0.57
C ARG A 122 -11.64 -22.40 0.04
N GLY A 123 -10.47 -22.50 0.65
CA GLY A 123 -9.44 -23.47 0.33
C GLY A 123 -8.87 -23.32 -1.08
N LYS A 124 -8.08 -24.30 -1.51
CA LYS A 124 -7.33 -24.27 -2.79
C LYS A 124 -8.21 -24.32 -4.04
N SER A 125 -9.41 -24.86 -3.96
CA SER A 125 -10.33 -24.96 -5.10
C SER A 125 -10.75 -23.61 -5.67
N GLN A 126 -10.67 -22.53 -4.89
CA GLN A 126 -10.97 -21.18 -5.35
C GLN A 126 -10.06 -20.72 -6.52
N PHE A 127 -8.83 -21.23 -6.60
CA PHE A 127 -7.85 -20.82 -7.61
C PHE A 127 -8.13 -21.37 -9.02
N SER A 128 -9.20 -22.11 -9.21
CA SER A 128 -9.76 -22.38 -10.55
C SER A 128 -10.36 -21.12 -11.20
N SER A 129 -10.67 -20.08 -10.41
CA SER A 129 -11.14 -18.78 -10.89
C SER A 129 -9.97 -17.78 -11.03
N PRO A 130 -9.77 -17.17 -12.23
CA PRO A 130 -8.80 -16.07 -12.39
C PRO A 130 -9.09 -14.88 -11.48
N ALA A 131 -10.37 -14.57 -11.21
CA ALA A 131 -10.78 -13.52 -10.30
C ALA A 131 -10.32 -13.80 -8.87
N ALA A 132 -10.43 -15.06 -8.41
CA ALA A 132 -9.99 -15.45 -7.08
C ALA A 132 -8.48 -15.32 -6.89
N ILE A 133 -7.66 -15.61 -7.91
CA ILE A 133 -6.20 -15.39 -7.86
C ILE A 133 -5.88 -13.88 -7.69
N LEU A 134 -6.56 -13.02 -8.44
CA LEU A 134 -6.38 -11.57 -8.33
C LEU A 134 -6.84 -11.04 -6.96
N MET A 135 -7.98 -11.51 -6.45
CA MET A 135 -8.47 -11.16 -5.11
C MET A 135 -7.56 -11.69 -4.00
N PHE A 136 -7.04 -12.91 -4.14
CA PHE A 136 -6.04 -13.46 -3.22
C PHE A 136 -4.81 -12.55 -3.15
N ASN A 137 -4.32 -12.07 -4.30
CA ASN A 137 -3.18 -11.14 -4.35
C ASN A 137 -3.49 -9.82 -3.63
N GLN A 138 -4.72 -9.30 -3.72
CA GLN A 138 -5.17 -8.13 -2.95
C GLN A 138 -5.21 -8.41 -1.45
N VAL A 139 -5.86 -9.50 -1.02
CA VAL A 139 -5.98 -9.88 0.40
C VAL A 139 -4.61 -10.14 1.01
N ARG A 140 -3.70 -10.76 0.26
CA ARG A 140 -2.30 -10.96 0.64
C ARG A 140 -1.60 -9.61 0.89
N ALA A 141 -1.78 -8.65 0.01
CA ALA A 141 -1.19 -7.31 0.17
C ALA A 141 -1.73 -6.58 1.40
N ASP A 142 -3.05 -6.65 1.64
CA ASP A 142 -3.68 -6.04 2.81
C ASP A 142 -3.22 -6.72 4.11
N MET A 143 -3.08 -8.05 4.11
CA MET A 143 -2.53 -8.78 5.25
C MET A 143 -1.06 -8.47 5.50
N CYS A 144 -0.24 -8.32 4.45
CA CYS A 144 1.15 -7.86 4.59
C CYS A 144 1.21 -6.48 5.26
N ALA A 145 0.38 -5.53 4.84
CA ALA A 145 0.33 -4.21 5.46
C ALA A 145 -0.08 -4.28 6.94
N ALA A 146 -1.05 -5.13 7.27
CA ALA A 146 -1.45 -5.38 8.66
C ALA A 146 -0.31 -5.97 9.50
N CYS A 147 0.38 -6.99 8.98
CA CYS A 147 1.51 -7.63 9.65
C CYS A 147 2.69 -6.65 9.87
N VAL A 148 3.02 -5.82 8.87
CA VAL A 148 4.07 -4.78 9.01
C VAL A 148 3.74 -3.81 10.16
N HIS A 149 2.47 -3.40 10.25
CA HIS A 149 2.04 -2.49 11.31
C HIS A 149 2.07 -3.13 12.70
N GLN A 150 1.67 -4.41 12.80
CA GLN A 150 1.60 -5.14 14.07
C GLN A 150 2.92 -5.84 14.44
N LEU A 151 3.91 -5.86 13.55
CA LEU A 151 5.15 -6.63 13.66
C LEU A 151 4.88 -8.14 13.89
N GLU A 152 3.81 -8.64 13.27
CA GLU A 152 3.39 -10.03 13.32
C GLU A 152 3.88 -10.80 12.06
N PRO A 153 4.20 -12.09 12.17
CA PRO A 153 4.53 -12.89 11.00
C PRO A 153 3.29 -13.08 10.10
N PHE A 154 3.52 -13.30 8.82
CA PHE A 154 2.45 -13.59 7.88
C PHE A 154 1.78 -14.92 8.20
N PRO A 155 0.43 -15.04 8.14
CA PRO A 155 -0.29 -16.26 8.53
C PRO A 155 0.14 -17.48 7.74
N ARG A 156 0.43 -18.59 8.43
CA ARG A 156 0.91 -19.83 7.81
C ARG A 156 -0.07 -20.41 6.80
N ASP A 157 -1.36 -20.43 7.15
CA ASP A 157 -2.41 -20.94 6.24
C ASP A 157 -2.47 -20.16 4.92
N MET A 158 -2.19 -18.86 4.96
CA MET A 158 -2.09 -18.02 3.77
C MET A 158 -0.82 -18.31 2.95
N LEU A 159 0.31 -18.68 3.59
CA LEU A 159 1.50 -19.13 2.87
C LEU A 159 1.25 -20.45 2.15
N GLU A 160 0.59 -21.41 2.80
CA GLU A 160 0.21 -22.69 2.19
C GLU A 160 -0.73 -22.48 0.98
N LEU A 161 -1.67 -21.53 1.08
CA LEU A 161 -2.52 -21.14 -0.05
C LEU A 161 -1.74 -20.39 -1.15
N GLN A 162 -0.74 -19.58 -0.80
CA GLN A 162 0.13 -18.93 -1.78
C GLN A 162 0.86 -19.97 -2.64
N ASP A 163 1.40 -21.02 -2.03
CA ASP A 163 2.08 -22.11 -2.75
C ASP A 163 1.13 -22.87 -3.70
N GLU A 164 -0.15 -23.01 -3.31
CA GLU A 164 -1.17 -23.59 -4.21
C GLU A 164 -1.58 -22.63 -5.34
N ALA A 165 -1.72 -21.34 -5.03
CA ALA A 165 -2.05 -20.32 -6.02
C ALA A 165 -0.91 -20.12 -7.03
N ASP A 166 0.34 -20.27 -6.63
CA ASP A 166 1.53 -20.13 -7.49
C ASP A 166 1.53 -21.14 -8.65
N LYS A 167 0.90 -22.31 -8.46
CA LYS A 167 0.75 -23.33 -9.52
C LYS A 167 -0.20 -22.89 -10.64
N GLN A 168 -1.10 -21.94 -10.37
CA GLN A 168 -2.12 -21.44 -11.29
C GLN A 168 -1.84 -19.99 -11.73
N ALA A 169 -1.08 -19.24 -10.94
CA ALA A 169 -0.75 -17.87 -11.22
C ALA A 169 0.26 -17.75 -12.37
N ASP A 170 0.18 -16.66 -13.09
CA ASP A 170 1.22 -16.30 -14.05
C ASP A 170 2.50 -15.92 -13.30
N SER A 171 3.47 -16.84 -13.28
CA SER A 171 4.77 -16.66 -12.63
C SER A 171 5.61 -15.54 -13.27
N SER A 172 5.28 -15.09 -14.49
CA SER A 172 5.90 -13.94 -15.15
C SER A 172 5.31 -12.62 -14.67
N SER A 173 4.16 -12.63 -14.00
CA SER A 173 3.48 -11.45 -13.49
C SER A 173 4.31 -10.77 -12.41
N CYS A 174 4.78 -9.56 -12.68
CA CYS A 174 5.51 -8.75 -11.71
C CYS A 174 4.70 -8.46 -10.45
N SER A 175 3.39 -8.29 -10.58
CA SER A 175 2.47 -8.11 -9.46
C SER A 175 2.41 -9.34 -8.55
N TRP A 176 2.39 -10.55 -9.13
CA TRP A 176 2.42 -11.79 -8.36
C TRP A 176 3.76 -11.96 -7.61
N ARG A 177 4.88 -11.81 -8.33
CA ARG A 177 6.24 -11.92 -7.76
C ARG A 177 6.47 -10.89 -6.64
N LEU A 178 5.98 -9.66 -6.81
CA LEU A 178 6.02 -8.64 -5.76
C LEU A 178 5.29 -9.09 -4.50
N GLY A 179 4.13 -9.73 -4.63
CA GLY A 179 3.38 -10.26 -3.50
C GLY A 179 4.13 -11.40 -2.78
N VAL A 180 4.87 -12.26 -3.49
CA VAL A 180 5.74 -13.29 -2.87
C VAL A 180 6.89 -12.64 -2.10
N LEU A 181 7.52 -11.60 -2.65
CA LEU A 181 8.54 -10.85 -1.94
C LEU A 181 7.98 -10.12 -0.71
N ALA A 182 6.73 -9.64 -0.79
CA ALA A 182 6.07 -8.97 0.33
C ALA A 182 5.90 -9.92 1.54
N THR A 183 5.42 -11.14 1.33
CA THR A 183 5.26 -12.13 2.42
C THR A 183 6.59 -12.49 3.07
N ARG A 184 7.65 -12.65 2.26
CA ARG A 184 9.00 -12.91 2.78
C ARG A 184 9.57 -11.72 3.56
N THR A 185 9.35 -10.49 3.07
CA THR A 185 9.78 -9.26 3.76
C THR A 185 9.10 -9.12 5.12
N VAL A 186 7.79 -9.40 5.19
CA VAL A 186 7.03 -9.35 6.44
C VAL A 186 7.53 -10.36 7.46
N ASN A 187 7.80 -11.60 7.03
CA ASN A 187 8.34 -12.63 7.92
C ASN A 187 9.73 -12.24 8.43
N LEU A 188 10.63 -11.79 7.54
CA LEU A 188 11.96 -11.32 7.97
C LEU A 188 11.85 -10.16 8.97
N LEU A 189 10.95 -9.20 8.74
CA LEU A 189 10.71 -8.11 9.66
C LEU A 189 10.26 -8.62 11.04
N ALA A 190 9.28 -9.52 11.09
CA ALA A 190 8.77 -10.10 12.32
C ALA A 190 9.87 -10.88 13.06
N ASP A 191 10.66 -11.69 12.35
CA ASP A 191 11.75 -12.49 12.92
C ASP A 191 12.84 -11.60 13.52
N VAL A 192 13.27 -10.56 12.82
CA VAL A 192 14.31 -9.63 13.30
C VAL A 192 13.87 -8.88 14.56
N TRP A 193 12.58 -8.53 14.68
CA TRP A 193 12.05 -7.81 15.84
C TRP A 193 11.71 -8.72 17.03
N THR A 194 11.30 -9.97 16.80
CA THR A 194 10.96 -10.93 17.86
C THR A 194 12.18 -11.67 18.38
N VAL A 195 13.12 -12.02 17.52
CA VAL A 195 14.36 -12.68 17.91
C VAL A 195 15.34 -11.63 18.46
N LYS A 196 15.68 -11.75 19.75
CA LYS A 196 16.78 -10.95 20.30
C LYS A 196 18.07 -11.41 19.66
N ILE A 197 18.59 -10.67 18.68
CA ILE A 197 19.88 -10.93 18.04
C ILE A 197 20.97 -10.80 19.11
N LYS A 198 21.48 -11.94 19.59
CA LYS A 198 22.42 -12.02 20.71
C LYS A 198 23.85 -12.36 20.27
N ASP A 199 24.02 -12.91 19.07
CA ASP A 199 25.29 -13.44 18.60
C ASP A 199 25.57 -13.11 17.12
N VAL A 200 26.83 -13.24 16.72
CA VAL A 200 27.29 -12.96 15.37
C VAL A 200 26.67 -13.90 14.31
N PRO A 201 26.48 -15.23 14.59
CA PRO A 201 25.82 -16.11 13.63
C PRO A 201 24.40 -15.71 13.29
N ALA A 202 23.57 -15.36 14.28
CA ALA A 202 22.19 -14.88 14.03
C ALA A 202 22.19 -13.58 13.22
N LEU A 203 23.09 -12.65 13.52
CA LEU A 203 23.27 -11.43 12.76
C LEU A 203 23.63 -11.70 11.30
N ALA A 204 24.60 -12.60 11.06
CA ALA A 204 25.03 -12.98 9.72
C ALA A 204 23.89 -13.65 8.91
N HIS A 205 23.09 -14.49 9.55
CA HIS A 205 21.93 -15.12 8.94
C HIS A 205 20.92 -14.07 8.45
N PHE A 206 20.50 -13.12 9.30
CA PHE A 206 19.56 -12.08 8.91
C PHE A 206 20.11 -11.13 7.83
N MET A 207 21.42 -10.86 7.84
CA MET A 207 22.07 -10.07 6.78
C MET A 207 22.01 -10.80 5.43
N GLU A 208 22.21 -12.13 5.40
CA GLU A 208 22.11 -12.92 4.16
C GLU A 208 20.65 -12.96 3.65
N GLU A 209 19.66 -13.19 4.53
CA GLU A 209 18.24 -13.15 4.15
C GLU A 209 17.85 -11.78 3.58
N THR A 210 18.35 -10.69 4.17
CA THR A 210 18.14 -9.32 3.67
C THR A 210 18.74 -9.16 2.28
N ALA A 211 19.97 -9.65 2.04
CA ALA A 211 20.63 -9.58 0.74
C ALA A 211 19.88 -10.42 -0.33
N VAL A 212 19.31 -11.57 0.04
CA VAL A 212 18.46 -12.38 -0.86
C VAL A 212 17.22 -11.59 -1.29
N LEU A 213 16.55 -10.93 -0.35
CA LEU A 213 15.37 -10.09 -0.66
C LEU A 213 15.73 -8.90 -1.56
N GLN A 214 16.84 -8.22 -1.29
CA GLN A 214 17.29 -7.11 -2.13
C GLN A 214 17.54 -7.54 -3.58
N ARG A 215 18.18 -8.70 -3.81
CA ARG A 215 18.35 -9.27 -5.15
C ARG A 215 16.99 -9.53 -5.84
N GLY A 216 16.02 -10.08 -5.11
CA GLY A 216 14.66 -10.30 -5.61
C GLY A 216 13.95 -9.00 -6.01
N PHE A 217 14.10 -7.93 -5.22
CA PHE A 217 13.54 -6.61 -5.56
C PHE A 217 14.23 -6.01 -6.79
N GLN A 218 15.55 -6.12 -6.92
CA GLN A 218 16.27 -5.64 -8.10
C GLN A 218 15.77 -6.31 -9.38
N GLU A 219 15.50 -7.61 -9.33
CA GLU A 219 14.94 -8.36 -10.47
C GLU A 219 13.52 -7.90 -10.81
N VAL A 220 12.62 -7.77 -9.82
CA VAL A 220 11.24 -7.32 -10.03
C VAL A 220 11.22 -5.88 -10.57
N LEU A 221 12.01 -4.98 -9.99
CA LEU A 221 12.10 -3.59 -10.46
C LEU A 221 12.72 -3.49 -11.87
N GLY A 222 13.67 -4.36 -12.20
CA GLY A 222 14.19 -4.49 -13.57
C GLY A 222 13.08 -4.81 -14.56
N ASN A 223 12.18 -5.74 -14.24
CA ASN A 223 11.04 -6.11 -15.05
C ASN A 223 9.99 -4.97 -15.12
N PHE A 224 9.76 -4.23 -14.03
CA PHE A 224 8.87 -3.07 -14.04
C PHE A 224 9.31 -1.98 -15.00
N ARG A 225 10.62 -1.76 -15.16
CA ARG A 225 11.16 -0.77 -16.10
C ARG A 225 10.77 -1.07 -17.55
N THR A 226 10.54 -2.32 -17.90
CA THR A 226 10.11 -2.74 -19.24
C THR A 226 8.60 -2.86 -19.37
N GLN A 227 7.90 -3.38 -18.35
CA GLN A 227 6.46 -3.63 -18.41
C GLN A 227 5.63 -2.40 -18.06
N GLU A 228 6.06 -1.62 -17.06
CA GLU A 228 5.38 -0.43 -16.55
C GLU A 228 6.36 0.77 -16.48
N PRO A 229 6.89 1.23 -17.64
CA PRO A 229 7.81 2.35 -17.66
C PRO A 229 7.15 3.65 -17.22
N TYR A 230 7.97 4.57 -16.69
CA TYR A 230 7.56 5.93 -16.38
C TYR A 230 8.60 6.93 -16.90
N THR A 231 8.20 8.21 -16.96
CA THR A 231 9.08 9.31 -17.38
C THR A 231 9.25 10.28 -16.22
N THR A 232 10.50 10.59 -15.90
CA THR A 232 10.81 11.61 -14.88
C THR A 232 10.85 13.00 -15.52
N ILE A 233 10.13 13.94 -14.93
CA ILE A 233 10.14 15.36 -15.26
C ILE A 233 10.90 16.08 -14.17
N ALA A 234 12.00 16.75 -14.52
CA ALA A 234 12.81 17.58 -13.62
C ALA A 234 12.60 19.08 -13.91
N ASP A 235 13.09 19.92 -13.00
CA ASP A 235 13.06 21.40 -13.13
C ASP A 235 11.66 21.99 -13.33
N TYR A 236 10.63 21.32 -12.78
CA TYR A 236 9.27 21.78 -12.86
C TYR A 236 8.99 22.95 -11.91
N SER A 237 8.54 24.07 -12.45
CA SER A 237 8.28 25.32 -11.70
C SER A 237 6.82 25.53 -11.30
N GLY A 238 5.89 24.67 -11.77
CA GLY A 238 4.47 24.74 -11.40
C GLY A 238 4.17 23.98 -10.12
N HIS A 239 3.09 24.36 -9.42
CA HIS A 239 2.55 23.67 -8.24
C HIS A 239 3.58 23.28 -7.16
N PRO A 240 4.39 24.21 -6.61
CA PRO A 240 5.49 23.92 -5.69
C PRO A 240 5.01 23.20 -4.41
N ASP A 241 3.76 23.39 -4.03
CA ASP A 241 3.17 22.70 -2.88
C ASP A 241 2.95 21.18 -3.10
N LEU A 242 2.77 20.74 -4.34
CA LEU A 242 2.48 19.33 -4.67
C LEU A 242 3.67 18.59 -5.29
N VAL A 243 4.67 19.33 -5.79
CA VAL A 243 5.87 18.78 -6.41
C VAL A 243 7.06 18.91 -5.45
N TYR A 244 7.61 17.80 -5.02
CA TYR A 244 8.77 17.78 -4.15
C TYR A 244 10.07 17.95 -4.96
N ASN A 245 10.95 18.88 -4.54
CA ASN A 245 12.25 19.15 -5.18
C ASN A 245 12.16 19.37 -6.71
N SER A 246 11.09 20.04 -7.20
CA SER A 246 10.88 20.35 -8.61
C SER A 246 10.88 19.11 -9.54
N ARG A 247 10.63 17.91 -9.00
CA ARG A 247 10.63 16.64 -9.73
C ARG A 247 9.31 15.90 -9.55
N TYR A 248 8.78 15.32 -10.64
CA TYR A 248 7.72 14.31 -10.58
C TYR A 248 7.90 13.25 -11.65
N ASP A 249 7.28 12.08 -11.42
CA ASP A 249 7.30 10.97 -12.34
C ASP A 249 5.91 10.79 -12.98
N LEU A 250 5.89 10.53 -14.31
CA LEU A 250 4.71 10.31 -15.12
C LEU A 250 4.57 8.83 -15.47
N TYR A 251 3.53 8.20 -14.96
CA TYR A 251 3.15 6.81 -15.20
C TYR A 251 1.99 6.72 -16.19
N ARG A 252 1.91 5.59 -16.90
CA ARG A 252 0.81 5.34 -17.83
C ARG A 252 -0.55 5.19 -17.14
N THR A 253 -0.58 4.57 -15.94
CA THR A 253 -1.79 4.24 -15.21
C THR A 253 -1.59 4.38 -13.70
N THR A 254 -2.70 4.56 -12.96
CA THR A 254 -2.70 4.51 -11.49
C THR A 254 -2.26 3.13 -10.97
N TRP A 255 -2.54 2.06 -11.74
CA TRP A 255 -2.06 0.70 -11.43
C TRP A 255 -0.53 0.63 -11.43
N ALA A 256 0.12 1.22 -12.44
CA ALA A 256 1.59 1.30 -12.50
C ALA A 256 2.16 2.04 -11.28
N ILE A 257 1.59 3.20 -10.91
CA ILE A 257 1.99 3.93 -9.69
C ILE A 257 1.90 3.03 -8.45
N ARG A 258 0.80 2.29 -8.30
CA ARG A 258 0.60 1.37 -7.19
C ARG A 258 1.68 0.29 -7.14
N LEU A 259 1.96 -0.36 -8.26
CA LEU A 259 2.99 -1.42 -8.33
C LEU A 259 4.37 -0.90 -7.93
N TRP A 260 4.79 0.23 -8.53
CA TRP A 260 6.07 0.84 -8.22
C TRP A 260 6.17 1.27 -6.76
N ASN A 261 5.14 1.93 -6.23
CA ASN A 261 5.16 2.39 -4.85
C ASN A 261 5.11 1.24 -3.84
N ASN A 262 4.34 0.17 -4.10
CA ASN A 262 4.36 -1.02 -3.25
C ASN A 262 5.76 -1.67 -3.22
N ALA A 263 6.44 -1.77 -4.37
CA ALA A 263 7.80 -2.30 -4.42
C ALA A 263 8.78 -1.40 -3.66
N ARG A 264 8.69 -0.07 -3.82
CA ARG A 264 9.54 0.90 -3.09
C ARG A 264 9.31 0.84 -1.58
N VAL A 265 8.06 0.77 -1.12
CA VAL A 265 7.73 0.64 0.31
C VAL A 265 8.33 -0.63 0.90
N LEU A 266 8.16 -1.76 0.24
CA LEU A 266 8.74 -3.03 0.70
C LEU A 266 10.27 -2.99 0.70
N GLN A 267 10.87 -2.37 -0.31
CA GLN A 267 12.32 -2.19 -0.38
C GLN A 267 12.83 -1.25 0.73
N ILE A 268 12.09 -0.20 1.07
CA ILE A 268 12.39 0.65 2.24
C ILE A 268 12.39 -0.20 3.51
N ILE A 269 11.41 -1.07 3.71
CA ILE A 269 11.35 -1.96 4.90
C ILE A 269 12.60 -2.87 4.94
N VAL A 270 13.00 -3.46 3.82
CA VAL A 270 14.21 -4.30 3.75
C VAL A 270 15.47 -3.48 4.07
N CYS A 271 15.58 -2.26 3.54
CA CYS A 271 16.71 -1.35 3.85
C CYS A 271 16.68 -0.88 5.32
N GLU A 272 15.51 -0.69 5.94
CA GLU A 272 15.40 -0.37 7.37
C GLU A 272 15.84 -1.56 8.25
N ILE A 273 15.53 -2.80 7.85
CA ILE A 273 16.06 -4.01 8.49
C ILE A 273 17.58 -4.04 8.37
N GLU A 274 18.13 -3.82 7.18
CA GLU A 274 19.58 -3.78 6.94
C GLU A 274 20.25 -2.68 7.77
N PHE A 275 19.68 -1.48 7.79
CA PHE A 275 20.15 -0.37 8.62
C PHE A 275 20.24 -0.76 10.09
N TYR A 276 19.21 -1.42 10.63
CA TYR A 276 19.20 -1.90 12.01
C TYR A 276 20.28 -2.96 12.25
N LEU A 277 20.41 -3.96 11.36
CA LEU A 277 21.41 -5.03 11.47
C LEU A 277 22.86 -4.50 11.40
N LEU A 278 23.12 -3.57 10.47
CA LEU A 278 24.43 -2.92 10.33
C LEU A 278 24.77 -2.06 11.55
N SER A 279 23.80 -1.33 12.10
CA SER A 279 23.98 -0.54 13.33
C SER A 279 24.30 -1.44 14.53
N LYS A 280 23.65 -2.59 14.64
CA LYS A 280 23.97 -3.62 15.64
C LYS A 280 25.36 -4.22 15.44
N ALA A 281 25.72 -4.51 14.19
CA ALA A 281 27.04 -5.03 13.87
C ALA A 281 28.15 -4.04 14.29
N LEU A 282 28.02 -2.77 13.94
CA LEU A 282 28.96 -1.73 14.32
C LEU A 282 29.11 -1.58 15.84
N SER A 283 28.02 -1.76 16.59
CA SER A 283 28.04 -1.71 18.06
C SER A 283 28.67 -2.97 18.71
N ALA A 284 28.87 -4.04 17.97
CA ALA A 284 29.43 -5.30 18.49
C ALA A 284 30.99 -5.31 18.54
N GLY A 285 31.66 -4.33 17.95
CA GLY A 285 33.13 -4.16 18.03
C GLY A 285 33.89 -5.15 17.14
N PHE A 286 33.81 -4.99 15.83
CA PHE A 286 34.63 -5.77 14.87
C PHE A 286 36.01 -5.15 14.66
N PRO A 287 36.98 -5.94 14.06
CA PRO A 287 38.27 -5.38 13.64
C PRO A 287 38.09 -4.15 12.72
N PRO A 288 39.02 -3.15 12.76
CA PRO A 288 38.87 -1.88 12.06
C PRO A 288 38.63 -1.99 10.55
N SER A 289 39.18 -3.01 9.88
CA SER A 289 38.94 -3.24 8.44
C SER A 289 37.50 -3.64 8.15
N ARG A 290 36.89 -4.45 9.01
CA ARG A 290 35.49 -4.88 8.88
C ARG A 290 34.51 -3.77 9.29
N GLU A 291 34.86 -3.03 10.33
CA GLU A 291 34.11 -1.86 10.78
C GLU A 291 34.00 -0.81 9.67
N LYS A 292 35.11 -0.51 8.99
CA LYS A 292 35.09 0.41 7.83
C LYS A 292 34.19 -0.09 6.69
N GLN A 293 34.19 -1.39 6.42
CA GLN A 293 33.33 -1.99 5.40
C GLN A 293 31.85 -1.88 5.80
N LEU A 294 31.51 -2.22 7.04
CA LEU A 294 30.12 -2.11 7.56
C LEU A 294 29.63 -0.67 7.53
N ALA A 295 30.47 0.30 7.89
CA ALA A 295 30.12 1.72 7.85
C ALA A 295 29.88 2.21 6.41
N ALA A 296 30.66 1.75 5.43
CA ALA A 296 30.44 2.06 4.02
C ALA A 296 29.11 1.50 3.51
N THR A 297 28.79 0.25 3.86
CA THR A 297 27.49 -0.36 3.51
C THR A 297 26.34 0.37 4.17
N LEU A 298 26.48 0.80 5.43
CA LEU A 298 25.46 1.59 6.12
C LEU A 298 25.18 2.92 5.41
N GLU A 299 26.25 3.62 4.97
CA GLU A 299 26.09 4.86 4.20
C GLU A 299 25.38 4.64 2.86
N GLU A 300 25.71 3.55 2.13
CA GLU A 300 25.03 3.15 0.91
C GLU A 300 23.55 2.87 1.16
N THR A 301 23.23 2.11 2.22
CA THR A 301 21.84 1.83 2.63
C THR A 301 21.07 3.11 2.93
N CYS A 302 21.70 4.09 3.62
CA CYS A 302 21.10 5.40 3.87
C CYS A 302 20.79 6.16 2.58
N GLN A 303 21.69 6.09 1.58
CA GLN A 303 21.49 6.75 0.28
C GLN A 303 20.35 6.09 -0.50
N ILE A 304 20.26 4.76 -0.50
CA ILE A 304 19.17 4.00 -1.12
C ILE A 304 17.83 4.38 -0.46
N LEU A 305 17.76 4.43 0.86
CA LEU A 305 16.55 4.84 1.58
C LEU A 305 16.08 6.25 1.19
N LYS A 306 17.00 7.22 1.06
CA LYS A 306 16.68 8.58 0.61
C LYS A 306 16.13 8.57 -0.81
N MET A 307 16.81 7.87 -1.73
CA MET A 307 16.41 7.76 -3.13
C MET A 307 15.01 7.15 -3.28
N LEU A 308 14.74 6.04 -2.59
CA LEU A 308 13.42 5.39 -2.62
C LEU A 308 12.33 6.30 -2.07
N GLY A 309 12.63 7.03 -1.00
CA GLY A 309 11.72 8.04 -0.46
C GLY A 309 11.40 9.14 -1.47
N GLU A 310 12.41 9.73 -2.12
CA GLU A 310 12.25 10.76 -3.15
C GLU A 310 11.49 10.24 -4.37
N ASP A 311 11.71 8.99 -4.77
CA ASP A 311 10.97 8.33 -5.85
C ASP A 311 9.48 8.14 -5.52
N ILE A 312 9.14 7.86 -4.25
CA ILE A 312 7.75 7.86 -3.79
C ILE A 312 7.16 9.26 -3.86
N LEU A 313 7.87 10.27 -3.36
CA LEU A 313 7.40 11.65 -3.36
C LEU A 313 7.16 12.19 -4.78
N ALA A 314 7.95 11.73 -5.77
CA ALA A 314 7.78 12.07 -7.18
C ALA A 314 6.46 11.54 -7.79
N THR A 315 5.80 10.56 -7.16
CA THR A 315 4.49 10.04 -7.62
C THR A 315 3.30 10.85 -7.12
N VAL A 316 3.50 11.72 -6.13
CA VAL A 316 2.42 12.45 -5.45
C VAL A 316 1.61 13.35 -6.39
N PRO A 317 2.23 14.15 -7.29
CA PRO A 317 1.48 15.06 -8.15
C PRO A 317 0.48 14.33 -9.05
N GLN A 318 0.89 13.22 -9.66
CA GLN A 318 -0.01 12.44 -10.51
C GLN A 318 -1.07 11.68 -9.70
N SER A 319 -0.70 11.10 -8.56
CA SER A 319 -1.63 10.38 -7.69
C SER A 319 -2.77 11.30 -7.19
N LEU A 320 -2.47 12.54 -6.87
CA LEU A 320 -3.45 13.53 -6.40
C LEU A 320 -4.17 14.26 -7.54
N GLY A 321 -3.87 13.94 -8.81
CA GLY A 321 -4.53 14.52 -9.96
C GLY A 321 -4.06 15.92 -10.36
N ALA A 322 -2.93 16.40 -9.80
CA ALA A 322 -2.32 17.67 -10.20
C ALA A 322 -1.64 17.59 -11.57
N VAL A 323 -1.27 16.38 -12.00
CA VAL A 323 -0.70 16.08 -13.31
C VAL A 323 -1.45 14.90 -13.89
N LEU A 324 -1.83 14.98 -15.17
CA LEU A 324 -2.58 13.93 -15.87
C LEU A 324 -1.65 12.88 -16.47
N SER A 325 -2.16 11.65 -16.58
CA SER A 325 -1.52 10.60 -17.35
C SER A 325 -1.46 10.97 -18.83
N PRO A 326 -0.38 10.63 -19.55
CA PRO A 326 -0.27 10.87 -21.00
C PRO A 326 -1.33 10.13 -21.83
N ILE A 327 -2.06 9.18 -21.26
CA ILE A 327 -3.10 8.39 -21.94
C ILE A 327 -4.51 8.91 -21.62
N GLU A 328 -4.68 9.76 -20.59
CA GLU A 328 -6.00 10.31 -20.25
C GLU A 328 -6.39 11.41 -21.25
N PRO A 329 -7.52 11.27 -21.99
CA PRO A 329 -8.03 12.37 -22.81
C PRO A 329 -8.34 13.57 -21.92
N HIS A 330 -8.07 14.77 -22.42
CA HIS A 330 -8.29 16.05 -21.79
C HIS A 330 -9.77 16.23 -21.41
N THR A 331 -10.20 15.64 -20.31
CA THR A 331 -11.41 16.08 -19.63
C THR A 331 -11.05 17.42 -18.96
N SER A 332 -11.79 18.47 -19.31
CA SER A 332 -11.61 19.83 -18.82
C SER A 332 -11.29 19.85 -17.32
N LEU A 333 -10.01 20.13 -17.03
CA LEU A 333 -9.56 20.39 -15.67
C LEU A 333 -10.36 21.59 -15.15
N SER A 334 -10.98 21.44 -13.99
CA SER A 334 -11.35 22.62 -13.22
C SER A 334 -10.06 23.40 -12.97
N SER A 335 -10.10 24.69 -13.16
CA SER A 335 -8.96 25.60 -12.97
C SER A 335 -8.43 25.65 -11.52
N ASP A 336 -9.04 24.87 -10.62
CA ASP A 336 -8.63 24.73 -9.22
C ASP A 336 -8.04 23.32 -8.98
N PRO A 337 -6.70 23.18 -8.88
CA PRO A 337 -6.04 21.93 -8.56
C PRO A 337 -6.44 21.36 -7.20
N SER A 338 -6.96 22.19 -6.29
CA SER A 338 -7.39 21.77 -4.95
C SER A 338 -8.72 21.03 -4.96
N ALA A 339 -9.55 21.21 -5.99
CA ALA A 339 -10.88 20.61 -6.11
C ALA A 339 -10.86 19.15 -6.61
N ASN A 340 -9.71 18.66 -7.13
CA ASN A 340 -9.60 17.35 -7.81
C ASN A 340 -8.73 16.34 -7.07
N THR A 341 -8.58 16.42 -5.73
CA THR A 341 -7.85 15.38 -4.99
C THR A 341 -8.55 14.04 -5.20
N SER A 342 -7.95 13.16 -6.01
CA SER A 342 -8.47 11.83 -6.27
C SER A 342 -8.56 11.05 -4.97
N ALA A 343 -9.76 10.66 -4.55
CA ALA A 343 -9.96 9.86 -3.33
C ALA A 343 -9.14 8.55 -3.37
N SER A 344 -9.10 7.90 -4.54
CA SER A 344 -8.29 6.70 -4.75
C SER A 344 -6.79 6.97 -4.71
N GLY A 345 -6.33 8.09 -5.28
CA GLY A 345 -4.93 8.49 -5.24
C GLY A 345 -4.45 8.84 -3.84
N GLY A 346 -5.25 9.58 -3.07
CA GLY A 346 -4.98 9.84 -1.67
C GLY A 346 -4.84 8.54 -0.86
N HIS A 347 -5.76 7.60 -1.07
CA HIS A 347 -5.73 6.28 -0.43
C HIS A 347 -4.44 5.50 -0.74
N LEU A 348 -4.02 5.45 -2.00
CA LEU A 348 -2.80 4.75 -2.43
C LEU A 348 -1.53 5.37 -1.83
N LEU A 349 -1.53 6.65 -1.53
CA LEU A 349 -0.37 7.36 -0.98
C LEU A 349 -0.23 7.23 0.54
N LEU A 350 -1.28 6.80 1.28
CA LEU A 350 -1.25 6.80 2.74
C LEU A 350 -0.05 6.06 3.32
N TRP A 351 0.07 4.77 2.99
CA TRP A 351 1.17 3.94 3.47
C TRP A 351 2.53 4.38 2.91
N CYS A 352 2.55 4.85 1.67
CA CYS A 352 3.76 5.30 1.00
C CYS A 352 4.34 6.53 1.72
N LEU A 353 3.52 7.55 1.96
CA LEU A 353 3.92 8.76 2.66
C LEU A 353 4.26 8.50 4.13
N TYR A 354 3.48 7.63 4.80
CA TYR A 354 3.78 7.23 6.18
C TYR A 354 5.15 6.55 6.28
N THR A 355 5.45 5.60 5.39
CA THR A 355 6.74 4.91 5.34
C THR A 355 7.89 5.88 5.13
N VAL A 356 7.76 6.84 4.19
CA VAL A 356 8.78 7.88 3.99
C VAL A 356 8.90 8.78 5.23
N GLY A 357 7.79 9.18 5.85
CA GLY A 357 7.78 10.08 7.00
C GLY A 357 8.44 9.49 8.25
N LYS A 358 8.23 8.20 8.52
CA LYS A 358 8.80 7.50 9.68
C LYS A 358 10.26 7.04 9.48
N SER A 359 10.75 7.00 8.24
CA SER A 359 12.09 6.49 7.94
C SER A 359 13.18 7.21 8.74
N PRO A 360 14.17 6.48 9.28
CA PRO A 360 15.24 7.05 10.11
C PRO A 360 16.11 8.06 9.37
N VAL A 361 16.15 7.99 8.03
CA VAL A 361 16.95 8.92 7.19
C VAL A 361 16.16 10.17 6.78
N THR A 362 14.83 10.18 6.94
CA THR A 362 13.98 11.32 6.59
C THR A 362 13.97 12.35 7.72
N ARG A 363 14.44 13.56 7.44
CA ARG A 363 14.55 14.64 8.44
C ARG A 363 14.11 16.00 7.89
N GLY A 364 13.82 16.93 8.80
CA GLY A 364 13.66 18.36 8.50
C GLY A 364 12.61 18.64 7.43
N HIS A 365 13.03 19.25 6.34
CA HIS A 365 12.15 19.72 5.26
C HIS A 365 11.30 18.61 4.64
N THR A 366 11.89 17.45 4.35
CA THR A 366 11.19 16.31 3.75
C THR A 366 10.06 15.81 4.66
N ARG A 367 10.35 15.63 5.96
CA ARG A 367 9.35 15.17 6.93
C ARG A 367 8.19 16.16 7.07
N LYS A 368 8.46 17.45 7.15
CA LYS A 368 7.43 18.51 7.18
C LYS A 368 6.58 18.50 5.91
N TRP A 369 7.19 18.30 4.74
CA TRP A 369 6.47 18.22 3.48
C TRP A 369 5.52 16.99 3.46
N VAL A 370 6.01 15.82 3.89
CA VAL A 370 5.21 14.58 3.99
C VAL A 370 4.03 14.78 4.95
N MET A 371 4.26 15.34 6.13
CA MET A 371 3.20 15.60 7.11
C MET A 371 2.14 16.56 6.56
N LYS A 372 2.57 17.60 5.82
CA LYS A 372 1.63 18.52 5.14
C LYS A 372 0.77 17.77 4.11
N ARG A 373 1.37 16.87 3.29
CA ARG A 373 0.61 16.10 2.29
C ARG A 373 -0.37 15.12 2.93
N LEU A 374 0.05 14.41 3.98
CA LEU A 374 -0.86 13.55 4.76
C LEU A 374 -2.00 14.37 5.39
N GLY A 375 -1.70 15.55 5.94
CA GLY A 375 -2.71 16.46 6.47
C GLY A 375 -3.73 16.89 5.41
N ASP A 376 -3.25 17.28 4.22
CA ASP A 376 -4.13 17.63 3.09
C ASP A 376 -5.00 16.44 2.64
N ILE A 377 -4.44 15.24 2.55
CA ILE A 377 -5.19 14.01 2.22
C ILE A 377 -6.25 13.74 3.30
N GLY A 378 -5.88 13.85 4.58
CA GLY A 378 -6.81 13.64 5.69
C GLY A 378 -7.99 14.60 5.67
N GLN A 379 -7.74 15.88 5.40
CA GLN A 379 -8.76 16.93 5.41
C GLN A 379 -9.59 16.96 4.12
N LYS A 380 -8.94 16.91 2.94
CA LYS A 380 -9.60 17.11 1.64
C LYS A 380 -10.20 15.82 1.08
N ALA A 381 -9.53 14.69 1.22
CA ALA A 381 -10.06 13.39 0.82
C ALA A 381 -10.87 12.69 1.93
N GLY A 382 -10.92 13.27 3.13
CA GLY A 382 -11.68 12.73 4.26
C GLY A 382 -11.16 11.37 4.73
N LEU A 383 -9.84 11.21 4.81
CA LEU A 383 -9.19 9.97 5.22
C LEU A 383 -8.60 10.11 6.63
N PRO A 384 -9.33 9.77 7.70
CA PRO A 384 -8.90 9.96 9.10
C PRO A 384 -7.55 9.31 9.42
N MET A 385 -7.24 8.19 8.77
CA MET A 385 -5.96 7.50 8.91
C MET A 385 -4.76 8.40 8.58
N ALA A 386 -4.87 9.28 7.58
CA ALA A 386 -3.80 10.20 7.24
C ALA A 386 -3.48 11.15 8.41
N LEU A 387 -4.50 11.61 9.15
CA LEU A 387 -4.32 12.48 10.31
C LEU A 387 -3.69 11.74 11.49
N GLN A 388 -3.98 10.43 11.65
CA GLN A 388 -3.30 9.61 12.64
C GLN A 388 -1.82 9.45 12.28
N PHE A 389 -1.50 9.16 11.02
CA PHE A 389 -0.11 9.05 10.56
C PHE A 389 0.69 10.35 10.75
N VAL A 390 0.06 11.51 10.61
CA VAL A 390 0.71 12.80 10.94
C VAL A 390 1.12 12.85 12.41
N LYS A 391 0.24 12.42 13.34
CA LYS A 391 0.55 12.39 14.77
C LYS A 391 1.70 11.43 15.08
N ASP A 392 1.65 10.22 14.52
CA ASP A 392 2.69 9.21 14.74
C ASP A 392 4.07 9.69 14.24
N ILE A 393 4.13 10.36 13.08
CA ILE A 393 5.36 10.93 12.54
C ILE A 393 5.87 12.08 13.40
N ASP A 394 4.98 12.94 13.90
CA ASP A 394 5.33 14.05 14.79
C ASP A 394 5.93 13.57 16.13
N GLU A 395 5.38 12.49 16.67
CA GLU A 395 5.91 11.85 17.89
C GLU A 395 7.33 11.28 17.66
N ILE A 396 7.56 10.63 16.53
CA ILE A 396 8.90 10.13 16.14
C ILE A 396 9.89 11.28 16.00
N ASP A 397 9.47 12.40 15.38
CA ASP A 397 10.34 13.57 15.18
C ASP A 397 10.70 14.23 16.52
N LYS A 398 9.74 14.36 17.43
CA LYS A 398 9.98 14.89 18.79
C LYS A 398 10.95 14.01 19.57
N ALA A 399 10.77 12.69 19.54
CA ALA A 399 11.65 11.75 20.22
C ALA A 399 13.09 11.82 19.68
N ALA A 400 13.27 11.90 18.36
CA ALA A 400 14.59 12.05 17.74
C ALA A 400 15.28 13.37 18.11
N ASN A 401 14.54 14.48 18.22
CA ASN A 401 15.09 15.77 18.59
C ASN A 401 15.52 15.83 20.08
N ILE A 402 14.80 15.15 20.96
CA ILE A 402 15.17 15.06 22.39
C ILE A 402 16.48 14.29 22.57
N LEU A 403 16.65 13.15 21.87
CA LEU A 403 17.89 12.37 21.94
C LEU A 403 19.11 13.17 21.44
N GLN A 404 18.96 13.95 20.35
CA GLN A 404 20.04 14.80 19.84
C GLN A 404 20.41 15.95 20.80
N SER A 405 19.46 16.48 21.56
CA SER A 405 19.72 17.54 22.54
C SER A 405 20.40 17.03 23.82
N SER A 406 20.21 15.75 24.17
CA SER A 406 20.86 15.11 25.33
C SER A 406 22.32 14.67 25.05
N ASP A 407 22.68 14.43 23.79
CA ASP A 407 24.07 14.09 23.41
C ASP A 407 25.00 15.32 23.28
N VAL A 408 24.47 16.53 23.39
CA VAL A 408 25.22 17.80 23.30
C VAL A 408 25.42 18.45 24.67
N SER A 409 24.85 17.89 25.74
CA SER A 409 25.00 18.36 27.12
C SER A 409 25.91 17.43 27.91
#